data_a8bc0da3dc013e5b78991b4e0579d2ab
#
_entry.id   a8bc0da3dc013e5b78991b4e0579d2ab
#
_cell.length_a   1.000
_cell.length_b   1.000
_cell.length_c   1.000
_cell.angle_alpha   90.00
_cell.angle_beta   90.00
_cell.angle_gamma   90.00
#
_symmetry.space_group_name_H-M   'P 1'
#
loop_
_entity.id
_entity.type
_entity.pdbx_description
1 polymer ?
#
loop_
_entity_poly.entity_id
_entity_poly.type
_entity_poly.pdbx_seq_one_letter_code
_entity_poly.pdbx_strand_id
1 'polypeptide(L)'
;MELPLDHFRLIGVNPSATSEEILRAFQLRLDKTPNDGFTFEVLTQRAELLRLTADLLTNAENRKEYEDLVLNGASGLEFASNREVAGLMLLWESGSPKEAFKLTRKALQPPQTPALGSSREADLTLLAALSSRDAAIKEQDQRCYSNAADFLQEGIQILQRMGKMGELRKNLEQDLSALLPYRILDLLSRDLIDVETHKKGLSMLLSFINKRGGLEGKNNSENEQTLDQKSFEIFFQQVKSFLTVNEQIDLFLNLQKKGSSEAGFLAFLALTAEGYANKKPENFLEALKIIKNINLPELDKMPLIGCLDLLLANIESAENRFLLSSDENLKEWFNLYEGEKLDAICLYCKNWLENEVLKGYRDIQIDEVDLNSWFEDKQIQEFIDKFEKKSSYSFSGAYI
;
A
#
# COMPACT_ATOMS: atom_id res chain seq x y z
N MET A 1 11.57 -0.97 38.30
CA MET A 1 11.53 -1.53 36.92
C MET A 1 12.95 -1.51 36.37
N GLU A 2 13.38 -2.62 35.83
CA GLU A 2 14.64 -2.71 35.09
C GLU A 2 14.41 -2.33 33.63
N LEU A 3 15.20 -1.38 33.10
CA LEU A 3 15.13 -0.96 31.72
C LEU A 3 16.38 -1.40 30.97
N PRO A 4 16.28 -1.79 29.68
CA PRO A 4 17.42 -2.19 28.85
C PRO A 4 18.22 -0.95 28.40
N LEU A 5 18.75 -0.22 29.36
CA LEU A 5 19.44 1.05 29.20
C LEU A 5 20.64 1.08 30.13
N ASP A 6 21.78 1.56 29.65
CA ASP A 6 22.97 1.84 30.42
C ASP A 6 23.21 3.35 30.56
N HIS A 7 24.08 3.76 31.49
CA HIS A 7 24.35 5.18 31.74
C HIS A 7 24.95 5.90 30.55
N PHE A 8 25.78 5.24 29.71
CA PHE A 8 26.36 5.86 28.52
C PHE A 8 25.29 6.16 27.48
N ARG A 9 24.39 5.20 27.20
CA ARG A 9 23.23 5.38 26.31
C ARG A 9 22.25 6.40 26.84
N LEU A 10 22.06 6.47 28.15
CA LEU A 10 21.18 7.42 28.82
C LEU A 10 21.61 8.86 28.56
N ILE A 11 22.90 9.16 28.65
CA ILE A 11 23.48 10.47 28.30
C ILE A 11 23.64 10.66 26.80
N GLY A 12 23.83 9.55 26.04
CA GLY A 12 24.06 9.57 24.60
C GLY A 12 25.53 9.76 24.22
N VAL A 13 26.44 9.14 24.98
CA VAL A 13 27.91 9.19 24.75
C VAL A 13 28.49 7.79 24.53
N ASN A 14 29.67 7.74 23.93
CA ASN A 14 30.42 6.50 23.81
C ASN A 14 31.04 6.14 25.18
N PRO A 15 31.19 4.86 25.53
CA PRO A 15 31.89 4.41 26.74
C PRO A 15 33.32 4.97 26.90
N SER A 16 33.99 5.36 25.81
CA SER A 16 35.31 6.01 25.83
C SER A 16 35.27 7.53 26.03
N ALA A 17 34.09 8.13 26.19
CA ALA A 17 33.96 9.61 26.31
C ALA A 17 34.66 10.17 27.53
N THR A 18 35.27 11.34 27.38
CA THR A 18 35.89 12.11 28.45
C THR A 18 34.84 12.76 29.38
N SER A 19 35.23 13.17 30.57
CA SER A 19 34.33 13.89 31.50
C SER A 19 33.77 15.18 30.89
N GLU A 20 34.55 15.86 30.05
CA GLU A 20 34.10 17.07 29.35
C GLU A 20 33.05 16.77 28.31
N GLU A 21 33.22 15.71 27.52
CA GLU A 21 32.23 15.26 26.55
C GLU A 21 30.92 14.81 27.23
N ILE A 22 31.00 14.12 28.36
CA ILE A 22 29.84 13.71 29.16
C ILE A 22 29.06 14.94 29.65
N LEU A 23 29.75 15.95 30.24
CA LEU A 23 29.11 17.18 30.71
C LEU A 23 28.45 17.96 29.56
N ARG A 24 29.12 18.04 28.42
CA ARG A 24 28.56 18.68 27.23
C ARG A 24 27.30 17.94 26.72
N ALA A 25 27.33 16.61 26.64
CA ALA A 25 26.19 15.81 26.25
C ALA A 25 25.03 15.95 27.24
N PHE A 26 25.32 15.96 28.55
CA PHE A 26 24.35 16.21 29.61
C PHE A 26 23.64 17.55 29.42
N GLN A 27 24.40 18.64 29.20
CA GLN A 27 23.82 19.95 28.96
C GLN A 27 22.95 19.98 27.72
N LEU A 28 23.39 19.38 26.60
CA LEU A 28 22.61 19.28 25.39
C LEU A 28 21.29 18.49 25.58
N ARG A 29 21.32 17.46 26.44
CA ARG A 29 20.11 16.68 26.77
C ARG A 29 19.15 17.47 27.64
N LEU A 30 19.65 18.30 28.57
CA LEU A 30 18.82 19.20 29.37
C LEU A 30 18.15 20.27 28.50
N ASP A 31 18.90 20.89 27.59
CA ASP A 31 18.40 21.95 26.71
C ASP A 31 17.34 21.44 25.72
N LYS A 32 17.45 20.16 25.31
CA LYS A 32 16.47 19.47 24.43
C LYS A 32 15.39 18.72 25.21
N THR A 33 14.83 19.32 26.24
CA THR A 33 13.74 18.72 26.98
C THR A 33 12.50 18.59 26.07
N PRO A 34 11.86 17.39 25.97
CA PRO A 34 10.63 17.22 25.21
C PRO A 34 9.54 18.16 25.71
N ASN A 35 8.94 18.95 24.81
CA ASN A 35 7.89 19.91 25.12
C ASN A 35 6.52 19.45 24.60
N ASP A 36 6.25 18.15 24.69
CA ASP A 36 5.08 17.52 24.07
C ASP A 36 3.85 17.45 25.01
N GLY A 37 3.91 18.08 26.17
CA GLY A 37 2.82 18.12 27.15
C GLY A 37 2.96 17.14 28.32
N PHE A 38 4.16 16.65 28.59
CA PHE A 38 4.50 15.91 29.82
C PHE A 38 4.36 16.78 31.06
N THR A 39 4.04 16.14 32.20
CA THR A 39 3.94 16.86 33.48
C THR A 39 5.29 17.37 33.95
N PHE A 40 5.26 18.48 34.71
CA PHE A 40 6.47 19.05 35.31
C PHE A 40 7.21 18.04 36.22
N GLU A 41 6.46 17.18 36.89
CA GLU A 41 7.02 16.13 37.75
C GLU A 41 7.92 15.16 36.95
N VAL A 42 7.41 14.62 35.83
CA VAL A 42 8.19 13.70 34.97
C VAL A 42 9.40 14.39 34.36
N LEU A 43 9.28 15.63 33.92
CA LEU A 43 10.41 16.41 33.36
C LEU A 43 11.48 16.68 34.41
N THR A 44 11.09 16.97 35.67
CA THR A 44 12.02 17.14 36.79
C THR A 44 12.74 15.84 37.12
N GLN A 45 12.01 14.72 37.19
CA GLN A 45 12.60 13.40 37.44
C GLN A 45 13.54 12.98 36.32
N ARG A 46 13.22 13.30 35.07
CA ARG A 46 14.12 13.11 33.92
C ARG A 46 15.44 13.88 34.09
N ALA A 47 15.36 15.17 34.43
CA ALA A 47 16.53 16.01 34.64
C ALA A 47 17.41 15.50 35.82
N GLU A 48 16.79 15.03 36.89
CA GLU A 48 17.48 14.39 38.01
C GLU A 48 18.22 13.11 37.60
N LEU A 49 17.57 12.23 36.81
CA LEU A 49 18.20 10.99 36.31
C LEU A 49 19.39 11.29 35.41
N LEU A 50 19.28 12.28 34.53
CA LEU A 50 20.39 12.74 33.70
C LEU A 50 21.55 13.26 34.55
N ARG A 51 21.26 14.05 35.61
CA ARG A 51 22.26 14.58 36.50
C ARG A 51 22.98 13.46 37.28
N LEU A 52 22.22 12.55 37.89
CA LEU A 52 22.80 11.40 38.61
C LEU A 52 23.71 10.57 37.69
N THR A 53 23.34 10.40 36.43
CA THR A 53 24.15 9.69 35.45
C THR A 53 25.43 10.46 35.10
N ALA A 54 25.35 11.78 34.91
CA ALA A 54 26.51 12.60 34.63
C ALA A 54 27.48 12.61 35.83
N ASP A 55 26.97 12.75 37.07
CA ASP A 55 27.77 12.70 38.31
C ASP A 55 28.48 11.34 38.46
N LEU A 56 27.78 10.23 38.14
CA LEU A 56 28.39 8.89 38.20
C LEU A 56 29.50 8.73 37.16
N LEU A 57 29.26 9.12 35.90
CA LEU A 57 30.21 8.91 34.79
C LEU A 57 31.40 9.89 34.81
N THR A 58 31.29 11.07 35.46
CA THR A 58 32.40 12.05 35.60
C THR A 58 33.30 11.77 36.80
N ASN A 59 32.80 11.02 37.78
CA ASN A 59 33.61 10.56 38.89
C ASN A 59 34.42 9.33 38.49
N ALA A 60 35.75 9.39 38.51
CA ALA A 60 36.62 8.34 37.99
C ALA A 60 36.45 6.99 38.72
N GLU A 61 36.20 7.02 40.04
CA GLU A 61 36.07 5.83 40.89
C GLU A 61 34.70 5.15 40.61
N ASN A 62 33.62 5.91 40.70
CA ASN A 62 32.26 5.43 40.44
C ASN A 62 32.07 4.89 38.99
N ARG A 63 32.70 5.60 38.03
CA ARG A 63 32.68 5.18 36.61
C ARG A 63 33.37 3.84 36.44
N LYS A 64 34.54 3.64 37.04
CA LYS A 64 35.29 2.39 36.96
C LYS A 64 34.49 1.23 37.56
N GLU A 65 33.90 1.43 38.75
CA GLU A 65 33.03 0.41 39.35
C GLU A 65 31.85 0.06 38.46
N TYR A 66 31.24 1.07 37.84
CA TYR A 66 30.15 0.85 36.90
C TYR A 66 30.58 0.11 35.61
N GLU A 67 31.73 0.47 35.03
CA GLU A 67 32.29 -0.21 33.87
C GLU A 67 32.58 -1.69 34.17
N ASP A 68 33.12 -1.99 35.37
CA ASP A 68 33.37 -3.34 35.84
C ASP A 68 32.04 -4.14 35.99
N LEU A 69 30.94 -3.52 36.47
CA LEU A 69 29.64 -4.12 36.58
C LEU A 69 29.07 -4.46 35.18
N VAL A 70 29.17 -3.57 34.22
CA VAL A 70 28.72 -3.76 32.84
C VAL A 70 29.53 -4.86 32.16
N LEU A 71 30.82 -4.95 32.34
CA LEU A 71 31.69 -6.01 31.83
C LEU A 71 31.31 -7.38 32.41
N ASN A 72 30.84 -7.42 33.66
CA ASN A 72 30.37 -8.65 34.32
C ASN A 72 28.93 -9.03 34.00
N GLY A 73 28.29 -8.34 33.01
CA GLY A 73 26.99 -8.72 32.47
C GLY A 73 25.77 -7.98 33.06
N ALA A 74 25.97 -6.91 33.82
CA ALA A 74 24.87 -6.03 34.20
C ALA A 74 24.29 -5.36 32.95
N SER A 75 23.02 -5.70 32.59
CA SER A 75 22.43 -5.36 31.30
C SER A 75 21.35 -4.28 31.37
N GLY A 76 21.04 -3.74 32.55
CA GLY A 76 19.93 -2.79 32.70
C GLY A 76 20.09 -1.86 33.92
N LEU A 77 19.33 -0.76 33.89
CA LEU A 77 19.23 0.15 35.02
C LEU A 77 17.92 -0.08 35.76
N GLU A 78 18.00 -0.22 37.10
CA GLU A 78 16.82 -0.28 37.96
C GLU A 78 16.32 1.12 38.29
N PHE A 79 15.05 1.36 38.04
CA PHE A 79 14.39 2.61 38.40
C PHE A 79 13.35 2.38 39.49
N ALA A 80 13.32 3.24 40.49
CA ALA A 80 12.29 3.27 41.50
C ALA A 80 10.90 3.56 40.84
N SER A 81 9.82 3.04 41.43
CA SER A 81 8.48 3.14 40.85
C SER A 81 8.01 4.57 40.59
N ASN A 82 8.46 5.53 41.40
CA ASN A 82 8.14 6.95 41.21
C ASN A 82 8.92 7.60 40.04
N ARG A 83 9.97 6.98 39.52
CA ARG A 83 10.79 7.47 38.38
C ARG A 83 10.62 6.65 37.12
N GLU A 84 9.65 5.74 37.11
CA GLU A 84 9.39 4.82 36.01
C GLU A 84 9.14 5.54 34.69
N VAL A 85 8.25 6.54 34.70
CA VAL A 85 7.87 7.27 33.49
C VAL A 85 9.07 8.06 32.92
N ALA A 86 9.83 8.69 33.79
CA ALA A 86 11.04 9.41 33.39
C ALA A 86 12.13 8.46 32.82
N GLY A 87 12.27 7.27 33.39
CA GLY A 87 13.17 6.24 32.87
C GLY A 87 12.73 5.73 31.48
N LEU A 88 11.44 5.47 31.29
CA LEU A 88 10.89 5.08 30.00
C LEU A 88 11.04 6.20 28.94
N MET A 89 10.88 7.47 29.34
CA MET A 89 11.14 8.62 28.48
C MET A 89 12.60 8.66 28.02
N LEU A 90 13.54 8.45 28.94
CA LEU A 90 14.97 8.40 28.61
C LEU A 90 15.32 7.21 27.70
N LEU A 91 14.64 6.08 27.85
CA LEU A 91 14.77 4.94 26.95
C LEU A 91 14.28 5.30 25.52
N TRP A 92 13.15 5.98 25.42
CA TRP A 92 12.65 6.51 24.15
C TRP A 92 13.65 7.47 23.50
N GLU A 93 14.10 8.47 24.25
CA GLU A 93 15.08 9.46 23.80
C GLU A 93 16.46 8.84 23.45
N SER A 94 16.83 7.69 24.03
CA SER A 94 18.06 6.96 23.67
C SER A 94 18.00 6.28 22.31
N GLY A 95 16.92 6.48 21.55
CA GLY A 95 16.70 5.91 20.24
C GLY A 95 16.18 4.48 20.25
N SER A 96 15.51 4.05 21.35
CA SER A 96 14.89 2.73 21.49
C SER A 96 13.35 2.82 21.57
N PRO A 97 12.68 3.42 20.56
CA PRO A 97 11.23 3.67 20.64
C PRO A 97 10.40 2.39 20.71
N LYS A 98 10.83 1.29 20.09
CA LYS A 98 10.11 0.00 20.13
C LYS A 98 10.05 -0.57 21.54
N GLU A 99 11.18 -0.57 22.23
CA GLU A 99 11.30 -1.05 23.61
C GLU A 99 10.54 -0.12 24.57
N ALA A 100 10.70 1.18 24.39
CA ALA A 100 9.98 2.20 25.17
C ALA A 100 8.47 2.02 25.01
N PHE A 101 7.96 1.83 23.79
CA PHE A 101 6.55 1.59 23.53
C PHE A 101 6.05 0.31 24.21
N LYS A 102 6.76 -0.82 24.05
CA LYS A 102 6.38 -2.11 24.66
C LYS A 102 6.30 -2.01 26.19
N LEU A 103 7.29 -1.39 26.83
CA LEU A 103 7.30 -1.25 28.28
C LEU A 103 6.27 -0.25 28.78
N THR A 104 6.07 0.86 28.07
CA THR A 104 5.03 1.85 28.40
C THR A 104 3.62 1.24 28.27
N ARG A 105 3.40 0.47 27.20
CA ARG A 105 2.13 -0.26 27.04
C ARG A 105 1.89 -1.27 28.17
N LYS A 106 2.94 -1.98 28.62
CA LYS A 106 2.85 -2.89 29.75
C LYS A 106 2.53 -2.13 31.05
N ALA A 107 3.10 -0.96 31.28
CA ALA A 107 2.82 -0.12 32.44
C ALA A 107 1.37 0.43 32.46
N LEU A 108 0.70 0.49 31.29
CA LEU A 108 -0.71 0.86 31.16
C LEU A 108 -1.68 -0.33 31.36
N GLN A 109 -1.18 -1.56 31.51
CA GLN A 109 -1.98 -2.77 31.66
C GLN A 109 -1.98 -3.30 33.10
N PRO A 110 -3.02 -4.07 33.53
CA PRO A 110 -2.99 -4.75 34.80
C PRO A 110 -1.79 -5.67 34.95
N PRO A 111 -1.21 -5.84 36.15
CA PRO A 111 -1.60 -5.22 37.43
C PRO A 111 -1.04 -3.81 37.67
N GLN A 112 -0.27 -3.25 36.75
CA GLN A 112 0.44 -1.97 36.90
C GLN A 112 -0.38 -0.74 36.47
N THR A 113 -1.62 -0.96 36.03
CA THR A 113 -2.50 0.10 35.52
C THR A 113 -2.56 1.30 36.47
N PRO A 114 -2.23 2.51 36.01
CA PRO A 114 -2.38 3.71 36.84
C PRO A 114 -3.86 4.01 37.13
N ALA A 115 -4.09 4.81 38.17
CA ALA A 115 -5.43 5.28 38.45
C ALA A 115 -5.98 6.12 37.29
N LEU A 116 -7.24 5.92 36.96
CA LEU A 116 -7.90 6.60 35.85
C LEU A 116 -7.89 8.12 36.04
N GLY A 117 -7.45 8.86 35.02
CA GLY A 117 -7.33 10.32 35.09
C GLY A 117 -6.14 10.86 35.88
N SER A 118 -5.22 9.98 36.35
CA SER A 118 -4.00 10.40 37.01
C SER A 118 -2.99 11.04 36.06
N SER A 119 -2.08 11.87 36.58
CA SER A 119 -0.96 12.41 35.82
C SER A 119 -0.07 11.31 35.23
N ARG A 120 0.18 10.24 36.00
CA ARG A 120 0.93 9.07 35.53
C ARG A 120 0.27 8.38 34.33
N GLU A 121 -1.06 8.24 34.33
CA GLU A 121 -1.79 7.68 33.16
C GLU A 121 -1.63 8.60 31.95
N ALA A 122 -1.76 9.92 32.13
CA ALA A 122 -1.62 10.88 31.05
C ALA A 122 -0.20 10.85 30.43
N ASP A 123 0.85 10.88 31.26
CA ASP A 123 2.25 10.84 30.80
C ASP A 123 2.60 9.53 30.12
N LEU A 124 2.16 8.38 30.66
CA LEU A 124 2.37 7.08 30.02
C LEU A 124 1.61 6.98 28.67
N THR A 125 0.40 7.51 28.58
CA THR A 125 -0.37 7.51 27.34
C THR A 125 0.29 8.37 26.28
N LEU A 126 0.78 9.55 26.65
CA LEU A 126 1.52 10.44 25.77
C LEU A 126 2.81 9.76 25.27
N LEU A 127 3.59 9.18 26.20
CA LEU A 127 4.82 8.49 25.85
C LEU A 127 4.57 7.28 24.95
N ALA A 128 3.49 6.51 25.20
CA ALA A 128 3.12 5.40 24.34
C ALA A 128 2.79 5.87 22.92
N ALA A 129 2.05 6.96 22.77
CA ALA A 129 1.71 7.50 21.46
C ALA A 129 2.93 8.01 20.70
N LEU A 130 3.82 8.79 21.36
CA LEU A 130 5.04 9.32 20.73
C LEU A 130 6.01 8.18 20.36
N SER A 131 6.26 7.26 21.29
CA SER A 131 7.16 6.13 21.05
C SER A 131 6.60 5.15 19.99
N SER A 132 5.27 4.96 19.88
CA SER A 132 4.66 4.18 18.82
C SER A 132 4.87 4.81 17.44
N ARG A 133 4.75 6.14 17.36
CA ARG A 133 5.02 6.91 16.13
C ARG A 133 6.47 6.77 15.68
N ASP A 134 7.42 6.97 16.58
CA ASP A 134 8.84 6.85 16.25
C ASP A 134 9.25 5.40 15.94
N ALA A 135 8.61 4.42 16.60
CA ALA A 135 8.79 3.01 16.25
C ALA A 135 8.29 2.71 14.84
N ALA A 136 7.13 3.28 14.47
CA ALA A 136 6.58 3.14 13.13
C ALA A 136 7.49 3.76 12.06
N ILE A 137 8.07 4.94 12.31
CA ILE A 137 9.03 5.58 11.41
C ILE A 137 10.25 4.66 11.20
N LYS A 138 10.80 4.08 12.26
CA LYS A 138 11.94 3.14 12.14
C LYS A 138 11.59 1.86 11.36
N GLU A 139 10.37 1.33 11.52
CA GLU A 139 9.92 0.19 10.72
C GLU A 139 9.72 0.58 9.25
N GLN A 140 9.20 1.78 8.99
CA GLN A 140 9.03 2.32 7.64
C GLN A 140 10.38 2.49 6.92
N ASP A 141 11.41 3.01 7.60
CA ASP A 141 12.77 3.13 7.06
C ASP A 141 13.35 1.77 6.66
N GLN A 142 12.95 0.71 7.37
CA GLN A 142 13.29 -0.68 7.07
C GLN A 142 12.34 -1.34 6.06
N ARG A 143 11.38 -0.60 5.51
CA ARG A 143 10.31 -1.09 4.62
C ARG A 143 9.40 -2.16 5.23
N CYS A 144 9.32 -2.22 6.54
CA CYS A 144 8.44 -3.12 7.29
C CYS A 144 7.07 -2.47 7.53
N TYR A 145 6.35 -2.15 6.44
CA TYR A 145 5.13 -1.33 6.48
C TYR A 145 4.00 -1.93 7.33
N SER A 146 3.88 -3.25 7.39
CA SER A 146 2.88 -3.90 8.25
C SER A 146 3.16 -3.66 9.72
N ASN A 147 4.42 -3.82 10.17
CA ASN A 147 4.81 -3.54 11.55
C ASN A 147 4.65 -2.06 11.89
N ALA A 148 5.02 -1.16 10.97
CA ALA A 148 4.81 0.28 11.14
C ALA A 148 3.34 0.62 11.38
N ALA A 149 2.44 0.04 10.58
CA ALA A 149 1.01 0.23 10.74
C ALA A 149 0.48 -0.34 12.08
N ASP A 150 0.99 -1.48 12.53
CA ASP A 150 0.60 -2.09 13.81
C ASP A 150 0.98 -1.18 14.99
N PHE A 151 2.19 -0.58 14.99
CA PHE A 151 2.58 0.41 16.00
C PHE A 151 1.67 1.62 16.02
N LEU A 152 1.33 2.20 14.86
CA LEU A 152 0.42 3.34 14.77
C LEU A 152 -0.99 2.98 15.24
N GLN A 153 -1.53 1.83 14.85
CA GLN A 153 -2.85 1.37 15.26
C GLN A 153 -2.94 1.16 16.78
N GLU A 154 -1.92 0.56 17.38
CA GLU A 154 -1.87 0.39 18.84
C GLU A 154 -1.78 1.75 19.58
N GLY A 155 -0.97 2.69 19.08
CA GLY A 155 -0.88 4.06 19.60
C GLY A 155 -2.23 4.79 19.54
N ILE A 156 -2.93 4.71 18.40
CA ILE A 156 -4.27 5.27 18.21
C ILE A 156 -5.27 4.67 19.21
N GLN A 157 -5.26 3.34 19.40
CA GLN A 157 -6.15 2.66 20.36
C GLN A 157 -5.92 3.12 21.79
N ILE A 158 -4.66 3.33 22.20
CA ILE A 158 -4.33 3.84 23.54
C ILE A 158 -4.90 5.25 23.73
N LEU A 159 -4.70 6.14 22.74
CA LEU A 159 -5.25 7.50 22.77
C LEU A 159 -6.80 7.53 22.77
N GLN A 160 -7.44 6.63 22.04
CA GLN A 160 -8.90 6.50 22.02
C GLN A 160 -9.46 6.11 23.39
N ARG A 161 -8.80 5.19 24.10
CA ARG A 161 -9.23 4.79 25.46
C ARG A 161 -9.15 5.94 26.44
N MET A 162 -8.15 6.79 26.30
CA MET A 162 -8.01 7.97 27.18
C MET A 162 -8.99 9.09 26.86
N GLY A 163 -9.47 9.19 25.61
CA GLY A 163 -10.40 10.23 25.17
C GLY A 163 -9.84 11.66 25.16
N LYS A 164 -8.52 11.82 25.29
CA LYS A 164 -7.78 13.10 25.26
C LYS A 164 -6.76 13.10 24.12
N MET A 165 -6.02 14.20 23.97
CA MET A 165 -4.94 14.34 22.97
C MET A 165 -5.43 14.12 21.52
N GLY A 166 -6.57 14.72 21.16
CA GLY A 166 -7.20 14.54 19.84
C GLY A 166 -6.30 14.90 18.66
N GLU A 167 -5.48 15.95 18.77
CA GLU A 167 -4.53 16.36 17.74
C GLU A 167 -3.45 15.27 17.49
N LEU A 168 -2.87 14.73 18.57
CA LEU A 168 -1.88 13.67 18.44
C LEU A 168 -2.49 12.42 17.80
N ARG A 169 -3.71 12.04 18.21
CA ARG A 169 -4.44 10.94 17.58
C ARG A 169 -4.65 11.18 16.08
N LYS A 170 -5.07 12.38 15.71
CA LYS A 170 -5.26 12.76 14.29
C LYS A 170 -3.95 12.64 13.49
N ASN A 171 -2.83 13.04 14.08
CA ASN A 171 -1.52 12.90 13.44
C ASN A 171 -1.15 11.43 13.20
N LEU A 172 -1.37 10.55 14.19
CA LEU A 172 -1.13 9.11 14.02
C LEU A 172 -2.08 8.49 12.97
N GLU A 173 -3.34 8.91 12.92
CA GLU A 173 -4.31 8.48 11.90
C GLU A 173 -3.89 8.93 10.49
N GLN A 174 -3.34 10.14 10.36
CA GLN A 174 -2.76 10.63 9.10
C GLN A 174 -1.53 9.83 8.68
N ASP A 175 -0.60 9.58 9.61
CA ASP A 175 0.59 8.76 9.34
C ASP A 175 0.20 7.33 8.92
N LEU A 176 -0.78 6.73 9.59
CA LEU A 176 -1.31 5.40 9.22
C LEU A 176 -1.95 5.40 7.83
N SER A 177 -2.67 6.47 7.49
CA SER A 177 -3.26 6.64 6.17
C SER A 177 -2.19 6.79 5.09
N ALA A 178 -1.11 7.54 5.36
CA ALA A 178 0.01 7.72 4.45
C ALA A 178 0.79 6.42 4.17
N LEU A 179 0.79 5.47 5.12
CA LEU A 179 1.41 4.15 4.94
C LEU A 179 0.59 3.20 4.06
N LEU A 180 -0.70 3.45 3.90
CA LEU A 180 -1.63 2.49 3.28
C LEU A 180 -1.21 2.06 1.86
N PRO A 181 -0.81 2.96 0.93
CA PRO A 181 -0.37 2.57 -0.41
C PRO A 181 0.86 1.65 -0.38
N TYR A 182 1.85 1.98 0.43
CA TYR A 182 3.07 1.17 0.58
C TYR A 182 2.78 -0.22 1.16
N ARG A 183 1.88 -0.28 2.13
CA ARG A 183 1.43 -1.54 2.74
C ARG A 183 0.70 -2.42 1.73
N ILE A 184 -0.17 -1.85 0.90
CA ILE A 184 -0.86 -2.57 -0.17
C ILE A 184 0.16 -3.15 -1.15
N LEU A 185 1.13 -2.34 -1.61
CA LEU A 185 2.20 -2.80 -2.51
C LEU A 185 3.03 -3.92 -1.89
N ASP A 186 3.45 -3.78 -0.62
CA ASP A 186 4.21 -4.82 0.10
C ASP A 186 3.44 -6.15 0.14
N LEU A 187 2.15 -6.11 0.49
CA LEU A 187 1.33 -7.32 0.61
C LEU A 187 1.08 -7.99 -0.74
N LEU A 188 0.84 -7.22 -1.81
CA LEU A 188 0.53 -7.74 -3.14
C LEU A 188 1.78 -8.18 -3.93
N SER A 189 2.94 -7.57 -3.66
CA SER A 189 4.20 -7.94 -4.31
C SER A 189 4.78 -9.27 -3.85
N ARG A 190 4.31 -9.81 -2.71
CA ARG A 190 4.77 -11.09 -2.17
C ARG A 190 4.37 -12.25 -3.06
N ASP A 191 4.98 -13.41 -2.83
CA ASP A 191 4.68 -14.63 -3.59
C ASP A 191 3.20 -15.02 -3.44
N LEU A 192 2.58 -15.48 -4.53
CA LEU A 192 1.19 -15.96 -4.56
C LEU A 192 0.95 -17.21 -3.69
N ILE A 193 2.03 -17.88 -3.27
CA ILE A 193 1.95 -19.01 -2.30
C ILE A 193 1.40 -18.52 -0.95
N ASP A 194 1.68 -17.26 -0.55
CA ASP A 194 1.11 -16.64 0.65
C ASP A 194 -0.28 -16.06 0.37
N VAL A 195 -1.23 -16.96 0.14
CA VAL A 195 -2.60 -16.64 -0.26
C VAL A 195 -3.31 -15.70 0.74
N GLU A 196 -3.09 -15.88 2.04
CA GLU A 196 -3.77 -15.06 3.07
C GLU A 196 -3.25 -13.62 3.06
N THR A 197 -1.95 -13.43 2.93
CA THR A 197 -1.34 -12.10 2.82
C THR A 197 -1.80 -11.40 1.55
N HIS A 198 -1.84 -12.12 0.42
CA HIS A 198 -2.29 -11.59 -0.85
C HIS A 198 -3.78 -11.17 -0.81
N LYS A 199 -4.66 -12.00 -0.27
CA LYS A 199 -6.08 -11.66 -0.05
C LYS A 199 -6.27 -10.44 0.84
N LYS A 200 -5.45 -10.30 1.89
CA LYS A 200 -5.47 -9.11 2.75
C LYS A 200 -5.10 -7.87 1.94
N GLY A 201 -4.07 -7.95 1.09
CA GLY A 201 -3.68 -6.86 0.18
C GLY A 201 -4.80 -6.44 -0.76
N LEU A 202 -5.48 -7.41 -1.41
CA LEU A 202 -6.63 -7.18 -2.27
C LEU A 202 -7.80 -6.50 -1.54
N SER A 203 -8.12 -6.98 -0.33
CA SER A 203 -9.18 -6.38 0.50
C SER A 203 -8.86 -4.93 0.87
N MET A 204 -7.60 -4.64 1.21
CA MET A 204 -7.14 -3.28 1.51
C MET A 204 -7.19 -2.38 0.28
N LEU A 205 -6.78 -2.88 -0.90
CA LEU A 205 -6.87 -2.18 -2.17
C LEU A 205 -8.31 -1.80 -2.51
N LEU A 206 -9.23 -2.77 -2.44
CA LEU A 206 -10.66 -2.53 -2.66
C LEU A 206 -11.24 -1.48 -1.72
N SER A 207 -10.90 -1.56 -0.43
CA SER A 207 -11.32 -0.57 0.57
C SER A 207 -10.77 0.82 0.25
N PHE A 208 -9.50 0.90 -0.15
CA PHE A 208 -8.84 2.16 -0.52
C PHE A 208 -9.52 2.81 -1.73
N ILE A 209 -9.75 2.05 -2.82
CA ILE A 209 -10.41 2.55 -4.02
C ILE A 209 -11.86 2.98 -3.71
N ASN A 210 -12.60 2.21 -2.91
CA ASN A 210 -13.97 2.57 -2.55
C ASN A 210 -14.06 3.85 -1.73
N LYS A 211 -13.12 4.08 -0.78
CA LYS A 211 -13.06 5.34 -0.01
C LYS A 211 -12.78 6.55 -0.90
N ARG A 212 -11.98 6.41 -1.93
CA ARG A 212 -11.75 7.45 -2.94
C ARG A 212 -12.98 7.77 -3.79
N GLY A 213 -13.97 6.90 -3.83
CA GLY A 213 -15.10 6.99 -4.78
C GLY A 213 -14.77 6.46 -6.17
N GLY A 214 -13.98 5.39 -6.25
CA GLY A 214 -13.59 4.73 -7.49
C GLY A 214 -12.20 5.12 -7.99
N LEU A 215 -11.87 4.73 -9.21
CA LEU A 215 -10.62 5.06 -9.86
C LEU A 215 -10.53 6.56 -10.17
N GLU A 216 -11.65 7.18 -10.51
CA GLU A 216 -11.80 8.59 -10.84
C GLU A 216 -11.78 9.54 -9.63
N GLY A 217 -11.76 8.99 -8.41
CA GLY A 217 -11.66 9.78 -7.19
C GLY A 217 -12.84 10.71 -6.91
N LYS A 218 -14.08 10.26 -7.14
CA LYS A 218 -15.30 11.10 -7.03
C LYS A 218 -15.63 11.59 -5.61
N ASN A 219 -15.09 10.96 -4.57
CA ASN A 219 -15.33 11.31 -3.16
C ASN A 219 -14.23 12.19 -2.56
N ASN A 220 -13.55 12.96 -3.38
CA ASN A 220 -12.43 13.79 -2.97
C ASN A 220 -12.86 14.96 -2.07
N SER A 221 -13.15 14.71 -0.80
CA SER A 221 -13.09 15.73 0.22
C SER A 221 -11.62 16.01 0.53
N GLU A 222 -11.20 17.25 0.38
CA GLU A 222 -9.80 17.72 0.47
C GLU A 222 -9.06 17.34 1.78
N ASN A 223 -9.77 16.86 2.79
CA ASN A 223 -9.25 16.57 4.13
C ASN A 223 -8.88 15.10 4.41
N GLU A 224 -9.15 14.16 3.50
CA GLU A 224 -8.91 12.71 3.73
C GLU A 224 -8.05 12.03 2.65
N GLN A 225 -7.48 12.78 1.71
CA GLN A 225 -6.72 12.18 0.62
C GLN A 225 -5.32 11.78 1.03
N THR A 226 -5.07 10.49 0.91
CA THR A 226 -3.73 9.92 1.05
C THR A 226 -2.87 10.17 -0.20
N LEU A 227 -3.49 10.20 -1.39
CA LEU A 227 -2.85 10.41 -2.68
C LEU A 227 -3.71 11.32 -3.57
N ASP A 228 -3.09 12.29 -4.24
CA ASP A 228 -3.71 13.00 -5.35
C ASP A 228 -3.95 12.07 -6.55
N GLN A 229 -4.72 12.50 -7.56
CA GLN A 229 -5.10 11.66 -8.69
C GLN A 229 -3.88 11.13 -9.45
N LYS A 230 -2.89 11.97 -9.72
CA LYS A 230 -1.68 11.59 -10.45
C LYS A 230 -0.83 10.57 -9.69
N SER A 231 -0.63 10.79 -8.40
CA SER A 231 0.09 9.85 -7.52
C SER A 231 -0.67 8.53 -7.37
N PHE A 232 -2.02 8.58 -7.33
CA PHE A 232 -2.84 7.38 -7.34
C PHE A 232 -2.70 6.59 -8.64
N GLU A 233 -2.69 7.22 -9.78
CA GLU A 233 -2.51 6.55 -11.07
C GLU A 233 -1.17 5.82 -11.15
N ILE A 234 -0.09 6.46 -10.71
CA ILE A 234 1.24 5.85 -10.64
C ILE A 234 1.23 4.64 -9.70
N PHE A 235 0.69 4.80 -8.50
CA PHE A 235 0.52 3.71 -7.53
C PHE A 235 -0.30 2.56 -8.11
N PHE A 236 -1.43 2.86 -8.75
CA PHE A 236 -2.33 1.87 -9.30
C PHE A 236 -1.72 1.09 -10.47
N GLN A 237 -0.92 1.75 -11.32
CA GLN A 237 -0.16 1.08 -12.37
C GLN A 237 0.83 0.05 -11.79
N GLN A 238 1.51 0.39 -10.69
CA GLN A 238 2.38 -0.56 -9.99
C GLN A 238 1.60 -1.73 -9.40
N VAL A 239 0.47 -1.45 -8.74
CA VAL A 239 -0.38 -2.48 -8.14
C VAL A 239 -0.89 -3.48 -9.17
N LYS A 240 -1.34 -3.00 -10.34
CA LYS A 240 -1.84 -3.85 -11.42
C LYS A 240 -0.87 -4.96 -11.78
N SER A 241 0.43 -4.67 -11.87
CA SER A 241 1.44 -5.66 -12.24
C SER A 241 1.60 -6.82 -11.24
N PHE A 242 1.08 -6.68 -10.02
CA PHE A 242 1.07 -7.72 -9.00
C PHE A 242 -0.23 -8.51 -8.93
N LEU A 243 -1.24 -8.14 -9.71
CA LEU A 243 -2.52 -8.83 -9.78
C LEU A 243 -2.56 -9.80 -10.96
N THR A 244 -3.20 -10.95 -10.75
CA THR A 244 -3.52 -11.88 -11.84
C THR A 244 -4.61 -11.29 -12.75
N VAL A 245 -4.76 -11.80 -13.96
CA VAL A 245 -5.79 -11.35 -14.89
C VAL A 245 -7.19 -11.52 -14.30
N ASN A 246 -7.44 -12.64 -13.62
CA ASN A 246 -8.75 -12.90 -13.01
C ASN A 246 -9.06 -11.95 -11.85
N GLU A 247 -8.06 -11.63 -11.00
CA GLU A 247 -8.20 -10.64 -9.93
C GLU A 247 -8.50 -9.24 -10.49
N GLN A 248 -7.86 -8.88 -11.61
CA GLN A 248 -8.14 -7.62 -12.29
C GLN A 248 -9.55 -7.60 -12.88
N ILE A 249 -10.01 -8.70 -13.52
CA ILE A 249 -11.39 -8.84 -14.02
C ILE A 249 -12.40 -8.63 -12.88
N ASP A 250 -12.24 -9.34 -11.77
CA ASP A 250 -13.16 -9.24 -10.63
C ASP A 250 -13.19 -7.83 -10.04
N LEU A 251 -12.02 -7.21 -9.86
CA LEU A 251 -11.87 -5.85 -9.38
C LEU A 251 -12.61 -4.86 -10.28
N PHE A 252 -12.32 -4.90 -11.58
CA PHE A 252 -12.83 -3.92 -12.54
C PHE A 252 -14.33 -4.09 -12.82
N LEU A 253 -14.83 -5.32 -12.90
CA LEU A 253 -16.26 -5.58 -13.00
C LEU A 253 -17.05 -5.10 -11.78
N ASN A 254 -16.46 -5.23 -10.58
CA ASN A 254 -17.07 -4.71 -9.35
C ASN A 254 -17.16 -3.17 -9.38
N LEU A 255 -16.10 -2.49 -9.81
CA LEU A 255 -16.06 -1.04 -9.91
C LEU A 255 -16.96 -0.52 -11.05
N GLN A 256 -17.02 -1.19 -12.18
CA GLN A 256 -17.93 -0.89 -13.28
C GLN A 256 -19.41 -0.94 -12.84
N LYS A 257 -19.80 -1.98 -12.08
CA LYS A 257 -21.15 -2.10 -11.51
C LYS A 257 -21.51 -0.92 -10.61
N LYS A 258 -20.50 -0.24 -10.03
CA LYS A 258 -20.67 0.98 -9.23
C LYS A 258 -20.65 2.27 -10.06
N GLY A 259 -20.57 2.16 -11.39
CA GLY A 259 -20.69 3.29 -12.32
C GLY A 259 -19.35 3.90 -12.76
N SER A 260 -18.20 3.20 -12.59
CA SER A 260 -16.93 3.63 -13.14
C SER A 260 -16.80 3.23 -14.61
N SER A 261 -16.69 4.20 -15.50
CA SER A 261 -16.45 3.96 -16.94
C SER A 261 -15.01 3.55 -17.22
N GLU A 262 -14.04 4.11 -16.48
CA GLU A 262 -12.62 3.72 -16.58
C GLU A 262 -12.42 2.26 -16.18
N ALA A 263 -13.04 1.82 -15.07
CA ALA A 263 -13.00 0.42 -14.68
C ALA A 263 -13.67 -0.48 -15.73
N GLY A 264 -14.71 -0.02 -16.41
CA GLY A 264 -15.32 -0.74 -17.53
C GLY A 264 -14.34 -0.96 -18.67
N PHE A 265 -13.54 0.04 -19.02
CA PHE A 265 -12.50 -0.09 -20.05
C PHE A 265 -11.39 -1.05 -19.62
N LEU A 266 -10.93 -0.95 -18.37
CA LEU A 266 -9.93 -1.87 -17.83
C LEU A 266 -10.46 -3.32 -17.74
N ALA A 267 -11.75 -3.51 -17.44
CA ALA A 267 -12.40 -4.84 -17.48
C ALA A 267 -12.43 -5.41 -18.90
N PHE A 268 -12.72 -4.55 -19.90
CA PHE A 268 -12.67 -4.92 -21.31
C PHE A 268 -11.28 -5.44 -21.70
N LEU A 269 -10.20 -4.72 -21.34
CA LEU A 269 -8.83 -5.14 -21.61
C LEU A 269 -8.48 -6.45 -20.89
N ALA A 270 -8.85 -6.59 -19.62
CA ALA A 270 -8.55 -7.79 -18.83
C ALA A 270 -9.30 -9.04 -19.35
N LEU A 271 -10.58 -8.91 -19.72
CA LEU A 271 -11.33 -9.99 -20.36
C LEU A 271 -10.73 -10.39 -21.71
N THR A 272 -10.27 -9.41 -22.48
CA THR A 272 -9.59 -9.68 -23.76
C THR A 272 -8.27 -10.40 -23.52
N ALA A 273 -7.50 -9.98 -22.53
CA ALA A 273 -6.24 -10.64 -22.17
C ALA A 273 -6.46 -12.09 -21.74
N GLU A 274 -7.42 -12.34 -20.84
CA GLU A 274 -7.78 -13.69 -20.38
C GLU A 274 -8.31 -14.55 -21.55
N GLY A 275 -9.14 -13.95 -22.41
CA GLY A 275 -9.67 -14.62 -23.59
C GLY A 275 -8.58 -15.11 -24.52
N TYR A 276 -7.59 -14.26 -24.81
CA TYR A 276 -6.50 -14.61 -25.71
C TYR A 276 -5.47 -15.54 -25.03
N ALA A 277 -4.97 -15.16 -23.84
CA ALA A 277 -3.91 -15.91 -23.18
C ALA A 277 -4.30 -17.32 -22.77
N ASN A 278 -5.53 -17.52 -22.31
CA ASN A 278 -6.06 -18.79 -21.81
C ASN A 278 -7.03 -19.49 -22.78
N LYS A 279 -7.11 -19.02 -24.04
CA LYS A 279 -7.94 -19.59 -25.11
C LYS A 279 -9.43 -19.72 -24.73
N LYS A 280 -9.96 -18.63 -24.12
CA LYS A 280 -11.37 -18.52 -23.67
C LYS A 280 -12.13 -17.49 -24.50
N PRO A 281 -12.51 -17.80 -25.76
CA PRO A 281 -13.16 -16.85 -26.66
C PRO A 281 -14.51 -16.31 -26.15
N GLU A 282 -15.16 -17.02 -25.21
CA GLU A 282 -16.37 -16.54 -24.53
C GLU A 282 -16.14 -15.19 -23.81
N ASN A 283 -14.95 -14.92 -23.32
CA ASN A 283 -14.61 -13.65 -22.66
C ASN A 283 -14.68 -12.46 -23.62
N PHE A 284 -14.43 -12.69 -24.93
CA PHE A 284 -14.59 -11.63 -25.93
C PHE A 284 -16.04 -11.18 -26.09
N LEU A 285 -17.01 -12.08 -25.90
CA LEU A 285 -18.43 -11.71 -25.94
C LEU A 285 -18.82 -10.81 -24.76
N GLU A 286 -18.24 -11.07 -23.58
CA GLU A 286 -18.44 -10.21 -22.42
C GLU A 286 -17.74 -8.87 -22.60
N ALA A 287 -16.49 -8.88 -23.08
CA ALA A 287 -15.73 -7.69 -23.42
C ALA A 287 -16.48 -6.80 -24.43
N LEU A 288 -17.06 -7.40 -25.49
CA LEU A 288 -17.88 -6.69 -26.47
C LEU A 288 -19.11 -6.03 -25.84
N LYS A 289 -19.77 -6.68 -24.89
CA LYS A 289 -20.92 -6.08 -24.19
C LYS A 289 -20.48 -4.87 -23.38
N ILE A 290 -19.33 -4.95 -22.71
CA ILE A 290 -18.81 -3.88 -21.88
C ILE A 290 -18.43 -2.68 -22.74
N ILE A 291 -17.57 -2.86 -23.75
CA ILE A 291 -17.06 -1.76 -24.58
C ILE A 291 -18.18 -0.99 -25.31
N LYS A 292 -19.25 -1.68 -25.73
CA LYS A 292 -20.40 -1.06 -26.35
C LYS A 292 -21.19 -0.16 -25.39
N ASN A 293 -21.22 -0.48 -24.10
CA ASN A 293 -22.06 0.17 -23.10
C ASN A 293 -21.32 1.23 -22.24
N ILE A 294 -20.00 1.24 -22.21
CA ILE A 294 -19.26 2.26 -21.44
C ILE A 294 -19.38 3.64 -22.11
N ASN A 295 -19.42 4.68 -21.27
CA ASN A 295 -19.44 6.05 -21.74
C ASN A 295 -18.05 6.70 -21.59
N LEU A 296 -17.25 6.63 -22.65
CA LEU A 296 -15.92 7.28 -22.77
C LEU A 296 -15.91 7.98 -24.15
N PRO A 297 -16.29 9.26 -24.19
CA PRO A 297 -16.47 9.98 -25.47
C PRO A 297 -15.17 10.18 -26.24
N GLU A 298 -14.03 10.24 -25.54
CA GLU A 298 -12.71 10.42 -26.17
C GLU A 298 -12.12 9.12 -26.74
N LEU A 299 -12.70 7.97 -26.41
CA LEU A 299 -12.21 6.67 -26.82
C LEU A 299 -12.81 6.27 -28.16
N ASP A 300 -11.99 6.04 -29.19
CA ASP A 300 -12.42 5.37 -30.39
C ASP A 300 -12.59 3.87 -30.16
N LYS A 301 -13.81 3.44 -30.02
CA LYS A 301 -14.18 2.05 -29.73
C LYS A 301 -14.18 1.15 -30.96
N MET A 302 -14.27 1.74 -32.16
CA MET A 302 -14.52 0.96 -33.38
C MET A 302 -13.36 0.03 -33.71
N PRO A 303 -12.08 0.46 -33.73
CA PRO A 303 -10.97 -0.45 -33.99
C PRO A 303 -10.84 -1.56 -32.94
N LEU A 304 -11.13 -1.23 -31.65
CA LEU A 304 -11.07 -2.20 -30.56
C LEU A 304 -12.13 -3.30 -30.69
N ILE A 305 -13.35 -2.91 -31.08
CA ILE A 305 -14.42 -3.85 -31.40
C ILE A 305 -14.04 -4.67 -32.63
N GLY A 306 -13.43 -4.05 -33.64
CA GLY A 306 -12.92 -4.70 -34.86
C GLY A 306 -11.86 -5.78 -34.55
N CYS A 307 -10.96 -5.53 -33.59
CA CYS A 307 -10.01 -6.55 -33.15
C CYS A 307 -10.72 -7.76 -32.50
N LEU A 308 -11.75 -7.54 -31.68
CA LEU A 308 -12.52 -8.66 -31.11
C LEU A 308 -13.36 -9.39 -32.20
N ASP A 309 -13.93 -8.67 -33.15
CA ASP A 309 -14.63 -9.27 -34.28
C ASP A 309 -13.67 -10.14 -35.10
N LEU A 310 -12.40 -9.70 -35.34
CA LEU A 310 -11.36 -10.50 -35.96
C LEU A 310 -11.06 -11.77 -35.15
N LEU A 311 -10.81 -11.68 -33.86
CA LEU A 311 -10.49 -12.82 -32.99
C LEU A 311 -11.63 -13.83 -32.89
N LEU A 312 -12.87 -13.43 -33.22
CA LEU A 312 -14.06 -14.26 -33.36
C LEU A 312 -14.31 -14.71 -34.83
N ALA A 313 -13.32 -14.49 -35.73
CA ALA A 313 -13.38 -14.80 -37.17
C ALA A 313 -14.47 -14.06 -37.96
N ASN A 314 -15.05 -12.97 -37.41
CA ASN A 314 -16.05 -12.17 -38.11
C ASN A 314 -15.37 -11.05 -38.93
N ILE A 315 -14.71 -11.44 -40.03
CA ILE A 315 -13.83 -10.57 -40.82
C ILE A 315 -14.60 -9.37 -41.42
N GLU A 316 -15.79 -9.60 -41.97
CA GLU A 316 -16.61 -8.53 -42.57
C GLU A 316 -17.00 -7.46 -41.54
N SER A 317 -17.39 -7.88 -40.35
CA SER A 317 -17.66 -6.94 -39.26
C SER A 317 -16.40 -6.19 -38.81
N ALA A 318 -15.25 -6.86 -38.70
CA ALA A 318 -13.98 -6.26 -38.36
C ALA A 318 -13.62 -5.15 -39.35
N GLU A 319 -13.67 -5.42 -40.67
CA GLU A 319 -13.37 -4.43 -41.71
C GLU A 319 -14.29 -3.21 -41.60
N ASN A 320 -15.60 -3.45 -41.46
CA ASN A 320 -16.59 -2.38 -41.31
C ASN A 320 -16.30 -1.50 -40.08
N ARG A 321 -15.82 -2.09 -38.94
CA ARG A 321 -15.44 -1.33 -37.74
C ARG A 321 -14.27 -0.39 -37.99
N PHE A 322 -13.23 -0.85 -38.68
CA PHE A 322 -12.08 0.00 -39.02
C PHE A 322 -12.47 1.18 -39.93
N LEU A 323 -13.39 0.96 -40.87
CA LEU A 323 -13.92 2.03 -41.73
C LEU A 323 -14.75 3.06 -40.94
N LEU A 324 -15.36 2.65 -39.84
CA LEU A 324 -16.16 3.52 -38.95
C LEU A 324 -15.34 4.16 -37.81
N SER A 325 -14.04 3.98 -37.78
CA SER A 325 -13.14 4.65 -36.80
C SER A 325 -13.35 6.18 -36.82
N SER A 326 -13.23 6.81 -35.67
CA SER A 326 -13.21 8.27 -35.55
C SER A 326 -11.79 8.85 -35.71
N ASP A 327 -10.76 8.02 -35.66
CA ASP A 327 -9.37 8.42 -35.90
C ASP A 327 -9.07 8.51 -37.39
N GLU A 328 -8.96 9.74 -37.88
CA GLU A 328 -8.69 10.00 -39.30
C GLU A 328 -7.33 9.46 -39.74
N ASN A 329 -6.29 9.45 -38.87
CA ASN A 329 -4.98 8.91 -39.21
C ASN A 329 -5.04 7.38 -39.39
N LEU A 330 -5.80 6.71 -38.52
CA LEU A 330 -6.03 5.27 -38.63
C LEU A 330 -6.82 4.92 -39.89
N LYS A 331 -7.87 5.70 -40.22
CA LYS A 331 -8.62 5.50 -41.46
C LYS A 331 -7.76 5.71 -42.70
N GLU A 332 -6.95 6.75 -42.72
CA GLU A 332 -6.06 7.01 -43.83
C GLU A 332 -5.06 5.89 -44.00
N TRP A 333 -4.39 5.48 -42.91
CA TRP A 333 -3.49 4.33 -42.91
C TRP A 333 -4.18 3.07 -43.43
N PHE A 334 -5.37 2.76 -42.92
CA PHE A 334 -6.13 1.57 -43.30
C PHE A 334 -6.53 1.60 -44.78
N ASN A 335 -6.95 2.77 -45.30
CA ASN A 335 -7.33 2.93 -46.71
C ASN A 335 -6.15 2.85 -47.69
N LEU A 336 -4.99 3.37 -47.29
CA LEU A 336 -3.77 3.40 -48.09
C LEU A 336 -2.92 2.13 -47.95
N TYR A 337 -3.33 1.15 -47.15
CA TYR A 337 -2.58 -0.09 -46.95
C TYR A 337 -2.47 -0.86 -48.27
N GLU A 338 -1.23 -1.18 -48.70
CA GLU A 338 -0.93 -1.79 -50.03
C GLU A 338 -1.24 -3.30 -50.13
N GLY A 339 -1.61 -3.96 -48.99
CA GLY A 339 -1.98 -5.38 -48.95
C GLY A 339 -3.49 -5.60 -48.87
N GLU A 340 -3.89 -6.83 -48.51
CA GLU A 340 -5.27 -7.13 -48.20
C GLU A 340 -5.71 -6.41 -46.91
N LYS A 341 -6.99 -5.99 -46.86
CA LYS A 341 -7.50 -5.29 -45.67
C LYS A 341 -7.42 -6.16 -44.40
N LEU A 342 -7.54 -7.47 -44.57
CA LEU A 342 -7.36 -8.44 -43.49
C LEU A 342 -5.96 -8.37 -42.89
N ASP A 343 -4.91 -8.24 -43.72
CA ASP A 343 -3.53 -8.12 -43.22
C ASP A 343 -3.33 -6.86 -42.37
N ALA A 344 -3.94 -5.74 -42.79
CA ALA A 344 -3.92 -4.50 -42.01
C ALA A 344 -4.59 -4.67 -40.64
N ILE A 345 -5.77 -5.33 -40.60
CA ILE A 345 -6.48 -5.60 -39.35
C ILE A 345 -5.68 -6.53 -38.45
N CYS A 346 -5.10 -7.59 -39.02
CA CYS A 346 -4.24 -8.53 -38.28
C CYS A 346 -3.02 -7.81 -37.66
N LEU A 347 -2.35 -6.94 -38.43
CA LEU A 347 -1.22 -6.17 -37.96
C LEU A 347 -1.60 -5.23 -36.81
N TYR A 348 -2.70 -4.51 -36.95
CA TYR A 348 -3.23 -3.63 -35.90
C TYR A 348 -3.59 -4.43 -34.65
N CYS A 349 -4.35 -5.51 -34.80
CA CYS A 349 -4.78 -6.37 -33.71
C CYS A 349 -3.58 -6.98 -32.97
N LYS A 350 -2.57 -7.48 -33.70
CA LYS A 350 -1.33 -7.99 -33.12
C LYS A 350 -0.65 -6.91 -32.26
N ASN A 351 -0.42 -5.73 -32.82
CA ASN A 351 0.23 -4.62 -32.12
C ASN A 351 -0.55 -4.18 -30.89
N TRP A 352 -1.87 -4.10 -30.98
CA TRP A 352 -2.73 -3.75 -29.87
C TRP A 352 -2.68 -4.78 -28.75
N LEU A 353 -2.78 -6.07 -29.07
CA LEU A 353 -2.67 -7.15 -28.09
C LEU A 353 -1.31 -7.12 -27.37
N GLU A 354 -0.20 -6.97 -28.10
CA GLU A 354 1.15 -6.98 -27.55
C GLU A 354 1.44 -5.76 -26.68
N ASN A 355 0.95 -4.58 -27.03
CA ASN A 355 1.33 -3.33 -26.38
C ASN A 355 0.36 -2.86 -25.30
N GLU A 356 -0.94 -3.15 -25.43
CA GLU A 356 -1.98 -2.61 -24.54
C GLU A 356 -2.72 -3.69 -23.77
N VAL A 357 -3.02 -4.85 -24.38
CA VAL A 357 -3.91 -5.85 -23.80
C VAL A 357 -3.15 -6.83 -22.89
N LEU A 358 -2.06 -7.42 -23.38
CA LEU A 358 -1.39 -8.53 -22.68
C LEU A 358 -0.37 -8.09 -21.63
N LYS A 359 -0.18 -6.78 -21.43
CA LYS A 359 0.75 -6.23 -20.45
C LYS A 359 0.08 -5.88 -19.12
N GLY A 360 0.86 -6.05 -18.04
CA GLY A 360 0.43 -5.59 -16.70
C GLY A 360 -0.34 -6.61 -15.89
N TYR A 361 -0.21 -7.90 -16.20
CA TYR A 361 -0.73 -9.02 -15.43
C TYR A 361 0.41 -9.87 -14.88
N ARG A 362 0.26 -10.34 -13.66
CA ARG A 362 1.29 -11.16 -13.00
C ARG A 362 1.45 -12.55 -13.62
N ASP A 363 0.37 -13.09 -14.17
CA ASP A 363 0.23 -14.45 -14.67
C ASP A 363 0.22 -14.57 -16.20
N ILE A 364 0.32 -13.44 -16.92
CA ILE A 364 0.43 -13.43 -18.38
C ILE A 364 1.85 -12.99 -18.76
N GLN A 365 2.56 -13.86 -19.46
CA GLN A 365 3.92 -13.63 -19.99
C GLN A 365 3.95 -14.00 -21.47
N ILE A 366 3.31 -13.17 -22.29
CA ILE A 366 3.25 -13.33 -23.73
C ILE A 366 3.93 -12.11 -24.34
N ASP A 367 5.12 -12.30 -24.93
CA ASP A 367 5.90 -11.23 -25.55
C ASP A 367 5.54 -11.05 -27.02
N GLU A 368 5.11 -12.12 -27.70
CA GLU A 368 4.76 -12.12 -29.11
C GLU A 368 3.42 -12.80 -29.35
N VAL A 369 2.54 -12.12 -30.10
CA VAL A 369 1.21 -12.61 -30.48
C VAL A 369 1.30 -13.37 -31.80
N ASP A 370 0.83 -14.63 -31.81
CA ASP A 370 0.67 -15.46 -33.01
C ASP A 370 -0.81 -15.68 -33.31
N LEU A 371 -1.34 -14.89 -34.23
CA LEU A 371 -2.72 -15.02 -34.68
C LEU A 371 -2.98 -16.29 -35.48
N ASN A 372 -1.97 -16.85 -36.20
CA ASN A 372 -2.12 -18.09 -36.93
C ASN A 372 -2.34 -19.25 -35.96
N SER A 373 -1.52 -19.34 -34.92
CA SER A 373 -1.71 -20.33 -33.85
C SER A 373 -3.04 -20.18 -33.12
N TRP A 374 -3.57 -18.95 -33.00
CA TRP A 374 -4.90 -18.69 -32.47
C TRP A 374 -5.99 -19.35 -33.32
N PHE A 375 -6.00 -19.09 -34.63
CA PHE A 375 -7.04 -19.62 -35.53
C PHE A 375 -6.87 -21.11 -35.85
N GLU A 376 -5.70 -21.68 -35.69
CA GLU A 376 -5.44 -23.13 -35.84
C GLU A 376 -5.89 -23.95 -34.61
N ASP A 377 -6.15 -23.30 -33.49
CA ASP A 377 -6.55 -23.98 -32.25
C ASP A 377 -7.96 -24.60 -32.37
N LYS A 378 -8.06 -25.89 -32.07
CA LYS A 378 -9.32 -26.65 -32.21
C LYS A 378 -10.44 -26.15 -31.31
N GLN A 379 -10.12 -25.69 -30.11
CA GLN A 379 -11.14 -25.18 -29.17
C GLN A 379 -11.71 -23.86 -29.67
N ILE A 380 -10.84 -23.03 -30.25
CA ILE A 380 -11.23 -21.75 -30.85
C ILE A 380 -12.10 -22.00 -32.08
N GLN A 381 -11.69 -22.91 -32.98
CA GLN A 381 -12.48 -23.28 -34.16
C GLN A 381 -13.89 -23.83 -33.79
N GLU A 382 -13.94 -24.76 -32.82
CA GLU A 382 -15.22 -25.29 -32.35
C GLU A 382 -16.13 -24.22 -31.74
N PHE A 383 -15.56 -23.22 -31.09
CA PHE A 383 -16.33 -22.11 -30.52
C PHE A 383 -16.86 -21.21 -31.64
N ILE A 384 -16.04 -20.86 -32.63
CA ILE A 384 -16.42 -20.03 -33.78
C ILE A 384 -17.53 -20.70 -34.54
N ASP A 385 -17.42 -22.00 -34.88
CA ASP A 385 -18.44 -22.77 -35.59
C ASP A 385 -19.80 -22.77 -34.85
N LYS A 386 -19.76 -22.87 -33.50
CA LYS A 386 -20.98 -22.80 -32.67
C LYS A 386 -21.58 -21.41 -32.65
N PHE A 387 -20.73 -20.40 -32.65
CA PHE A 387 -21.13 -18.99 -32.61
C PHE A 387 -21.80 -18.59 -33.95
N GLU A 388 -21.24 -18.96 -35.10
CA GLU A 388 -21.79 -18.71 -36.43
C GLU A 388 -23.15 -19.38 -36.61
N LYS A 389 -23.28 -20.62 -36.18
CA LYS A 389 -24.58 -21.35 -36.24
C LYS A 389 -25.66 -20.64 -35.42
N LYS A 390 -25.32 -20.11 -34.23
CA LYS A 390 -26.28 -19.34 -33.40
C LYS A 390 -26.67 -18.02 -34.04
N SER A 391 -25.73 -17.32 -34.67
CA SER A 391 -25.99 -16.04 -35.33
C SER A 391 -26.88 -16.22 -36.58
N SER A 392 -26.69 -17.26 -37.38
CA SER A 392 -27.52 -17.58 -38.54
C SER A 392 -28.94 -18.00 -38.18
N TYR A 393 -29.16 -18.69 -37.05
CA TYR A 393 -30.51 -19.02 -36.55
C TYR A 393 -31.28 -17.80 -36.00
N SER A 394 -30.60 -16.78 -35.49
CA SER A 394 -31.24 -15.55 -35.01
C SER A 394 -31.74 -14.65 -36.16
N PHE A 395 -31.12 -14.72 -37.33
CA PHE A 395 -31.57 -14.00 -38.55
C PHE A 395 -32.75 -14.69 -39.26
N SER A 396 -32.88 -16.01 -39.17
CA SER A 396 -33.99 -16.73 -39.78
C SER A 396 -35.29 -16.70 -38.99
N GLY A 397 -35.26 -16.27 -37.72
CA GLY A 397 -36.44 -16.15 -36.85
C GLY A 397 -37.15 -14.79 -36.89
N ALA A 398 -36.64 -13.82 -37.65
CA ALA A 398 -37.24 -12.48 -37.78
C ALA A 398 -38.13 -12.27 -39.01
N TYR A 399 -38.41 -13.35 -39.76
CA TYR A 399 -39.39 -13.36 -40.89
C TYR A 399 -40.40 -14.49 -40.66
N ILE A 400 -41.27 -14.36 -39.70
CA ILE A 400 -42.61 -14.96 -39.68
C ILE A 400 -43.55 -13.98 -38.96
#